data_d7fa5482674ac4ba896d80f7f7753d1e
#
_entry.id   d7fa5482674ac4ba896d80f7f7753d1e
#
_cell.length_a   1.000
_cell.length_b   1.000
_cell.length_c   1.000
_cell.angle_alpha   90.00
_cell.angle_beta   90.00
_cell.angle_gamma   90.00
#
_symmetry.space_group_name_H-M   'P 1'
#
loop_
_entity.id
_entity.type
_entity.pdbx_description
1 polymer ?
#
loop_
_entity_poly.entity_id
_entity_poly.type
_entity_poly.pdbx_seq_one_letter_code
_entity_poly.pdbx_strand_id
1 'polypeptide(L)'
;MKSQSSPSTANTNAGNPLGIAPTGRLLAKFAIPAIISMLVNALYNIVDQIFIGQGVGMLGNAATNIAFPVTTISTAAALLLGIGGASNYNLEMGAGRERKASEIAGSALSTLVIIGTAIAAAILIFLKPLLIFFGATDNVMPYAIDYVGIIAIGLPFFTLSVGGNHLIRADRSPTYSMVCTLIGAIINTILDPLFIFGFKWGIKGGAWATVIGQFISAMLVVLYFAKFRHMHLEKGMFKPQMTHLKAISSLGLASCINQIAIGAVQIVMNNTLRYYGASSVYGSDIPIACVGIVSKVNMVFLAICIGIAQGAQPIWGFNYGAKKYDRVRQTYRYSATACTIIATFFFLCFQIFPHQIISMFGGGSDLYFKFAENYLRIFMLLTFANGIQPMSSGFFTSIGKAGLGIIMSLTRQVIFLLPLIIIFPMFMGIDGVMYAGPIADVAAFVLAVVFARRELGKMKKA
;
A
#
# COMPACT_ATOMS: atom_id res chain seq x y z
N MET A 1 34.80 40.54 -30.75
CA MET A 1 34.11 39.26 -30.65
C MET A 1 34.59 38.52 -29.42
N LYS A 2 33.89 38.62 -28.30
CA LYS A 2 34.18 37.85 -27.09
C LYS A 2 33.27 36.62 -27.12
N SER A 3 33.84 35.44 -27.26
CA SER A 3 33.11 34.15 -27.15
C SER A 3 32.61 34.00 -25.70
N GLN A 4 31.32 34.02 -25.53
CA GLN A 4 30.70 33.60 -24.29
C GLN A 4 30.84 32.06 -24.19
N SER A 5 31.73 31.63 -23.32
CA SER A 5 31.78 30.23 -22.87
C SER A 5 30.50 29.90 -22.08
N SER A 6 29.71 29.00 -22.63
CA SER A 6 28.57 28.38 -21.92
C SER A 6 29.04 27.82 -20.57
N PRO A 7 28.31 28.04 -19.47
CA PRO A 7 28.67 27.39 -18.21
C PRO A 7 28.54 25.87 -18.37
N SER A 8 29.66 25.18 -18.16
CA SER A 8 29.71 23.72 -18.10
C SER A 8 28.67 23.27 -17.06
N THR A 9 27.75 22.39 -17.45
CA THR A 9 26.87 21.65 -16.56
C THR A 9 27.74 20.85 -15.59
N ALA A 10 28.05 21.46 -14.44
CA ALA A 10 28.71 20.79 -13.35
C ALA A 10 27.87 19.56 -12.98
N ASN A 11 28.52 18.42 -12.98
CA ASN A 11 27.92 17.09 -12.75
C ASN A 11 27.47 17.02 -11.28
N THR A 12 26.31 17.63 -10.94
CA THR A 12 25.73 17.68 -9.59
C THR A 12 25.39 16.29 -9.03
N ASN A 13 25.39 15.26 -9.88
CA ASN A 13 25.24 13.85 -9.48
C ASN A 13 26.46 13.25 -8.77
N ALA A 14 27.61 13.93 -8.75
CA ALA A 14 28.84 13.40 -8.17
C ALA A 14 28.78 13.19 -6.64
N GLY A 15 27.83 13.84 -5.95
CA GLY A 15 27.66 13.78 -4.48
C GLY A 15 26.41 13.06 -3.96
N ASN A 16 25.49 12.60 -4.82
CA ASN A 16 24.24 12.00 -4.34
C ASN A 16 24.46 10.57 -3.79
N PRO A 17 24.17 10.32 -2.49
CA PRO A 17 24.36 9.01 -1.86
C PRO A 17 23.68 7.85 -2.59
N LEU A 18 22.52 8.10 -3.25
CA LEU A 18 21.79 7.07 -4.01
C LEU A 18 22.64 6.48 -5.16
N GLY A 19 23.52 7.31 -5.74
CA GLY A 19 24.39 6.93 -6.85
C GLY A 19 25.79 6.44 -6.46
N ILE A 20 26.19 6.54 -5.18
CA ILE A 20 27.59 6.32 -4.75
C ILE A 20 27.69 5.28 -3.63
N ALA A 21 26.82 5.37 -2.61
CA ALA A 21 26.91 4.52 -1.42
C ALA A 21 26.74 3.02 -1.77
N PRO A 22 27.36 2.11 -0.99
CA PRO A 22 27.21 0.66 -1.20
C PRO A 22 25.73 0.26 -1.20
N THR A 23 25.30 -0.43 -2.26
CA THR A 23 23.88 -0.74 -2.53
C THR A 23 23.21 -1.52 -1.41
N GLY A 24 23.89 -2.48 -0.79
CA GLY A 24 23.31 -3.26 0.32
C GLY A 24 23.05 -2.42 1.56
N ARG A 25 24.02 -1.58 1.97
CA ARG A 25 23.85 -0.67 3.11
C ARG A 25 22.76 0.38 2.82
N LEU A 26 22.74 0.87 1.59
CA LEU A 26 21.75 1.84 1.15
C LEU A 26 20.34 1.24 1.17
N LEU A 27 20.18 0.02 0.64
CA LEU A 27 18.91 -0.69 0.68
C LEU A 27 18.44 -0.89 2.13
N ALA A 28 19.29 -1.33 3.05
CA ALA A 28 18.94 -1.49 4.45
C ALA A 28 18.50 -0.16 5.09
N LYS A 29 19.23 0.94 4.81
CA LYS A 29 18.90 2.29 5.32
C LYS A 29 17.51 2.76 4.89
N PHE A 30 17.05 2.37 3.71
CA PHE A 30 15.75 2.76 3.18
C PHE A 30 14.65 1.73 3.49
N ALA A 31 14.96 0.43 3.41
CA ALA A 31 13.99 -0.64 3.60
C ALA A 31 13.57 -0.80 5.05
N ILE A 32 14.50 -0.73 6.02
CA ILE A 32 14.16 -0.90 7.44
C ILE A 32 13.11 0.12 7.91
N PRO A 33 13.28 1.44 7.71
CA PRO A 33 12.24 2.40 8.05
C PRO A 33 10.92 2.18 7.30
N ALA A 34 10.97 1.78 6.03
CA ALA A 34 9.77 1.50 5.25
C ALA A 34 9.02 0.27 5.77
N ILE A 35 9.74 -0.81 6.13
CA ILE A 35 9.16 -2.01 6.77
C ILE A 35 8.48 -1.64 8.08
N ILE A 36 9.15 -0.89 8.96
CA ILE A 36 8.58 -0.44 10.23
C ILE A 36 7.31 0.37 9.98
N SER A 37 7.32 1.31 9.03
CA SER A 37 6.13 2.10 8.68
C SER A 37 4.97 1.22 8.22
N MET A 38 5.25 0.21 7.37
CA MET A 38 4.21 -0.70 6.85
C MET A 38 3.65 -1.62 7.94
N LEU A 39 4.52 -2.16 8.82
CA LEU A 39 4.11 -2.99 9.94
C LEU A 39 3.26 -2.20 10.94
N VAL A 40 3.69 -1.00 11.30
CA VAL A 40 2.92 -0.14 12.20
C VAL A 40 1.57 0.22 11.61
N ASN A 41 1.53 0.52 10.31
CA ASN A 41 0.26 0.79 9.60
C ASN A 41 -0.67 -0.44 9.63
N ALA A 42 -0.14 -1.65 9.41
CA ALA A 42 -0.92 -2.87 9.50
C ALA A 42 -1.46 -3.12 10.92
N LEU A 43 -0.62 -2.94 11.92
CA LEU A 43 -0.95 -3.19 13.33
C LEU A 43 -1.97 -2.18 13.88
N TYR A 44 -1.79 -0.89 13.60
CA TYR A 44 -2.72 0.11 14.12
C TYR A 44 -4.13 -0.08 13.53
N ASN A 45 -4.26 -0.46 12.25
CA ASN A 45 -5.56 -0.77 11.67
C ASN A 45 -6.28 -1.93 12.39
N ILE A 46 -5.52 -2.93 12.84
CA ILE A 46 -6.08 -4.05 13.61
C ILE A 46 -6.52 -3.58 14.99
N VAL A 47 -5.70 -2.76 15.66
CA VAL A 47 -5.96 -2.24 17.01
C VAL A 47 -7.18 -1.31 17.02
N ASP A 48 -7.28 -0.39 16.06
CA ASP A 48 -8.42 0.51 15.87
C ASP A 48 -9.74 -0.28 15.72
N GLN A 49 -9.75 -1.32 14.88
CA GLN A 49 -10.93 -2.19 14.75
C GLN A 49 -11.30 -2.92 16.05
N ILE A 50 -10.30 -3.32 16.85
CA ILE A 50 -10.56 -3.95 18.15
C ILE A 50 -11.24 -2.96 19.10
N PHE A 51 -10.74 -1.72 19.20
CA PHE A 51 -11.33 -0.70 20.08
C PHE A 51 -12.75 -0.32 19.64
N ILE A 52 -12.99 -0.14 18.35
CA ILE A 52 -14.35 0.13 17.84
C ILE A 52 -15.28 -1.06 18.12
N GLY A 53 -14.82 -2.30 17.90
CA GLY A 53 -15.60 -3.49 18.18
C GLY A 53 -15.96 -3.65 19.66
N GLN A 54 -15.05 -3.35 20.57
CA GLN A 54 -15.28 -3.42 22.01
C GLN A 54 -16.14 -2.25 22.54
N GLY A 55 -15.96 -1.05 22.00
CA GLY A 55 -16.62 0.15 22.50
C GLY A 55 -18.00 0.43 21.87
N VAL A 56 -18.20 0.02 20.62
CA VAL A 56 -19.45 0.28 19.85
C VAL A 56 -20.19 -1.01 19.50
N GLY A 57 -19.47 -2.14 19.52
CA GLY A 57 -20.05 -3.45 19.22
C GLY A 57 -20.16 -3.74 17.72
N MET A 58 -21.03 -4.67 17.37
CA MET A 58 -21.20 -5.20 16.01
C MET A 58 -21.59 -4.10 14.99
N LEU A 59 -22.44 -3.14 15.38
CA LEU A 59 -22.88 -2.07 14.49
C LEU A 59 -21.74 -1.09 14.15
N GLY A 60 -20.81 -0.87 15.09
CA GLY A 60 -19.59 -0.09 14.84
C GLY A 60 -18.68 -0.76 13.81
N ASN A 61 -18.42 -2.04 13.97
CA ASN A 61 -17.64 -2.82 13.00
C ASN A 61 -18.32 -2.89 11.63
N ALA A 62 -19.65 -3.00 11.57
CA ALA A 62 -20.39 -2.95 10.32
C ALA A 62 -20.24 -1.58 9.62
N ALA A 63 -20.28 -0.49 10.37
CA ALA A 63 -20.10 0.85 9.83
C ALA A 63 -18.69 1.08 9.26
N THR A 64 -17.63 0.59 9.94
CA THR A 64 -16.26 0.66 9.41
C THR A 64 -16.08 -0.18 8.13
N ASN A 65 -16.75 -1.33 8.03
CA ASN A 65 -16.76 -2.14 6.82
C ASN A 65 -17.43 -1.42 5.64
N ILE A 66 -18.53 -0.69 5.89
CA ILE A 66 -19.21 0.13 4.88
C ILE A 66 -18.34 1.33 4.47
N ALA A 67 -17.49 1.83 5.36
CA ALA A 67 -16.51 2.88 5.04
C ALA A 67 -15.32 2.38 4.19
N PHE A 68 -15.10 1.06 4.09
CA PHE A 68 -13.94 0.47 3.40
C PHE A 68 -13.76 0.93 1.95
N PRO A 69 -14.80 1.05 1.08
CA PRO A 69 -14.63 1.59 -0.27
C PRO A 69 -14.12 3.03 -0.28
N VAL A 70 -14.54 3.86 0.66
CA VAL A 70 -14.08 5.26 0.80
C VAL A 70 -12.58 5.30 1.07
N THR A 71 -12.10 4.50 2.02
CA THR A 71 -10.66 4.42 2.36
C THR A 71 -9.86 3.81 1.22
N THR A 72 -10.39 2.84 0.51
CA THR A 72 -9.76 2.21 -0.66
C THR A 72 -9.56 3.21 -1.80
N ILE A 73 -10.59 3.98 -2.17
CA ILE A 73 -10.51 5.02 -3.22
C ILE A 73 -9.51 6.11 -2.82
N SER A 74 -9.56 6.55 -1.57
CA SER A 74 -8.66 7.59 -1.07
C SER A 74 -7.20 7.12 -1.05
N THR A 75 -6.95 5.87 -0.65
CA THR A 75 -5.62 5.25 -0.71
C THR A 75 -5.14 5.11 -2.16
N ALA A 76 -6.01 4.67 -3.07
CA ALA A 76 -5.67 4.55 -4.48
C ALA A 76 -5.25 5.90 -5.08
N ALA A 77 -5.96 6.99 -4.76
CA ALA A 77 -5.61 8.34 -5.18
C ALA A 77 -4.29 8.83 -4.56
N ALA A 78 -4.07 8.57 -3.28
CA ALA A 78 -2.82 8.92 -2.59
C ALA A 78 -1.60 8.19 -3.19
N LEU A 79 -1.75 6.89 -3.51
CA LEU A 79 -0.70 6.09 -4.15
C LEU A 79 -0.46 6.50 -5.61
N LEU A 80 -1.52 6.84 -6.35
CA LEU A 80 -1.43 7.36 -7.72
C LEU A 80 -0.46 8.56 -7.77
N LEU A 81 -0.70 9.53 -6.92
CA LEU A 81 0.06 10.77 -6.90
C LEU A 81 1.39 10.65 -6.15
N GLY A 82 1.39 9.94 -5.02
CA GLY A 82 2.57 9.76 -4.16
C GLY A 82 3.65 8.90 -4.82
N ILE A 83 3.31 7.68 -5.24
CA ILE A 83 4.27 6.77 -5.90
C ILE A 83 4.63 7.29 -7.29
N GLY A 84 3.64 7.77 -8.05
CA GLY A 84 3.89 8.34 -9.37
C GLY A 84 4.80 9.56 -9.33
N GLY A 85 4.56 10.48 -8.38
CA GLY A 85 5.40 11.66 -8.15
C GLY A 85 6.82 11.29 -7.70
N ALA A 86 6.94 10.40 -6.72
CA ALA A 86 8.22 9.94 -6.20
C ALA A 86 9.08 9.21 -7.26
N SER A 87 8.45 8.36 -8.07
CA SER A 87 9.15 7.63 -9.14
C SER A 87 9.67 8.58 -10.23
N ASN A 88 8.81 9.51 -10.70
CA ASN A 88 9.25 10.52 -11.67
C ASN A 88 10.32 11.43 -11.10
N TYR A 89 10.18 11.89 -9.84
CA TYR A 89 11.20 12.68 -9.15
C TYR A 89 12.57 11.99 -9.17
N ASN A 90 12.63 10.72 -8.78
CA ASN A 90 13.88 9.98 -8.74
C ASN A 90 14.51 9.76 -10.13
N LEU A 91 13.68 9.50 -11.14
CA LEU A 91 14.14 9.35 -12.54
C LEU A 91 14.75 10.66 -13.06
N GLU A 92 14.07 11.78 -12.85
CA GLU A 92 14.55 13.10 -13.31
C GLU A 92 15.78 13.55 -12.53
N MET A 93 15.83 13.30 -11.22
CA MET A 93 17.02 13.55 -10.38
C MET A 93 18.22 12.73 -10.87
N GLY A 94 18.01 11.45 -11.17
CA GLY A 94 19.06 10.59 -11.72
C GLY A 94 19.56 11.05 -13.08
N ALA A 95 18.67 11.60 -13.91
CA ALA A 95 19.00 12.17 -15.22
C ALA A 95 19.65 13.57 -15.14
N GLY A 96 19.85 14.12 -13.94
CA GLY A 96 20.43 15.44 -13.73
C GLY A 96 19.47 16.62 -14.00
N ARG A 97 18.16 16.36 -14.10
CA ARG A 97 17.14 17.39 -14.36
C ARG A 97 16.44 17.81 -13.06
N GLU A 98 17.22 18.38 -12.14
CA GLU A 98 16.78 18.71 -10.76
C GLU A 98 15.57 19.66 -10.72
N ARG A 99 15.54 20.69 -11.58
CA ARG A 99 14.42 21.63 -11.63
C ARG A 99 13.11 20.92 -12.00
N LYS A 100 13.16 20.08 -13.05
CA LYS A 100 11.97 19.31 -13.47
C LYS A 100 11.53 18.31 -12.41
N ALA A 101 12.47 17.67 -11.72
CA ALA A 101 12.17 16.80 -10.60
C ALA A 101 11.41 17.54 -9.49
N SER A 102 11.88 18.73 -9.12
CA SER A 102 11.25 19.59 -8.11
C SER A 102 9.87 20.09 -8.54
N GLU A 103 9.69 20.46 -9.81
CA GLU A 103 8.36 20.83 -10.36
C GLU A 103 7.36 19.68 -10.29
N ILE A 104 7.80 18.44 -10.57
CA ILE A 104 6.98 17.24 -10.44
C ILE A 104 6.59 16.99 -8.98
N ALA A 105 7.54 17.09 -8.05
CA ALA A 105 7.28 16.91 -6.63
C ALA A 105 6.31 17.97 -6.07
N GLY A 106 6.50 19.23 -6.43
CA GLY A 106 5.60 20.32 -6.04
C GLY A 106 4.18 20.14 -6.59
N SER A 107 4.07 19.77 -7.88
CA SER A 107 2.78 19.46 -8.51
C SER A 107 2.09 18.26 -7.86
N ALA A 108 2.85 17.22 -7.45
CA ALA A 108 2.30 16.06 -6.75
C ALA A 108 1.75 16.45 -5.37
N LEU A 109 2.51 17.22 -4.58
CA LEU A 109 2.11 17.66 -3.24
C LEU A 109 0.83 18.49 -3.26
N SER A 110 0.72 19.47 -4.14
CA SER A 110 -0.49 20.30 -4.26
C SER A 110 -1.69 19.48 -4.73
N THR A 111 -1.48 18.59 -5.70
CA THR A 111 -2.56 17.74 -6.23
C THR A 111 -3.06 16.73 -5.21
N LEU A 112 -2.21 16.21 -4.30
CA LEU A 112 -2.63 15.36 -3.18
C LEU A 112 -3.68 16.06 -2.30
N VAL A 113 -3.45 17.34 -1.97
CA VAL A 113 -4.41 18.12 -1.18
C VAL A 113 -5.69 18.38 -1.97
N ILE A 114 -5.55 18.78 -3.24
CA ILE A 114 -6.72 19.08 -4.10
C ILE A 114 -7.59 17.84 -4.27
N ILE A 115 -7.00 16.68 -4.61
CA ILE A 115 -7.76 15.45 -4.83
C ILE A 115 -8.37 14.93 -3.53
N GLY A 116 -7.66 15.02 -2.41
CA GLY A 116 -8.20 14.66 -1.10
C GLY A 116 -9.39 15.51 -0.71
N THR A 117 -9.31 16.82 -0.97
CA THR A 117 -10.44 17.76 -0.74
C THR A 117 -11.61 17.49 -1.69
N ALA A 118 -11.33 17.21 -2.97
CA ALA A 118 -12.38 16.89 -3.94
C ALA A 118 -13.12 15.59 -3.57
N ILE A 119 -12.39 14.54 -3.16
CA ILE A 119 -12.99 13.29 -2.69
C ILE A 119 -13.80 13.53 -1.43
N ALA A 120 -13.28 14.30 -0.46
CA ALA A 120 -13.99 14.66 0.76
C ALA A 120 -15.32 15.38 0.45
N ALA A 121 -15.27 16.39 -0.41
CA ALA A 121 -16.46 17.15 -0.83
C ALA A 121 -17.48 16.24 -1.53
N ALA A 122 -17.05 15.40 -2.45
CA ALA A 122 -17.92 14.45 -3.14
C ALA A 122 -18.61 13.48 -2.16
N ILE A 123 -17.86 12.94 -1.19
CA ILE A 123 -18.41 12.04 -0.17
C ILE A 123 -19.40 12.76 0.72
N LEU A 124 -19.11 13.98 1.18
CA LEU A 124 -20.01 14.74 2.04
C LEU A 124 -21.30 15.15 1.32
N ILE A 125 -21.22 15.52 0.03
CA ILE A 125 -22.40 15.90 -0.78
C ILE A 125 -23.28 14.67 -1.02
N PHE A 126 -22.70 13.51 -1.33
CA PHE A 126 -23.41 12.30 -1.68
C PHE A 126 -23.41 11.25 -0.55
N LEU A 127 -23.26 11.66 0.72
CA LEU A 127 -23.01 10.76 1.84
C LEU A 127 -24.04 9.63 1.94
N LYS A 128 -25.33 9.97 2.07
CA LYS A 128 -26.41 8.98 2.18
C LYS A 128 -26.53 8.06 0.94
N PRO A 129 -26.61 8.59 -0.29
CA PRO A 129 -26.63 7.74 -1.50
C PRO A 129 -25.45 6.78 -1.60
N LEU A 130 -24.24 7.25 -1.26
CA LEU A 130 -23.03 6.40 -1.27
C LEU A 130 -23.12 5.28 -0.23
N LEU A 131 -23.56 5.58 0.99
CA LEU A 131 -23.69 4.56 2.04
C LEU A 131 -24.75 3.51 1.69
N ILE A 132 -25.88 3.90 1.07
CA ILE A 132 -26.86 2.96 0.56
C ILE A 132 -26.24 2.08 -0.54
N PHE A 133 -25.53 2.68 -1.47
CA PHE A 133 -24.83 1.95 -2.54
C PHE A 133 -23.79 0.97 -2.00
N PHE A 134 -23.12 1.31 -0.89
CA PHE A 134 -22.16 0.42 -0.22
C PHE A 134 -22.84 -0.64 0.68
N GLY A 135 -24.16 -0.65 0.77
CA GLY A 135 -24.93 -1.68 1.46
C GLY A 135 -25.24 -1.38 2.93
N ALA A 136 -25.28 -0.11 3.34
CA ALA A 136 -25.71 0.27 4.68
C ALA A 136 -27.18 -0.09 4.90
N THR A 137 -27.45 -0.85 5.95
CA THR A 137 -28.82 -1.13 6.42
C THR A 137 -29.33 -0.02 7.33
N ASP A 138 -30.63 0.07 7.54
CA ASP A 138 -31.24 1.11 8.38
C ASP A 138 -30.63 1.18 9.79
N ASN A 139 -30.27 0.03 10.37
CA ASN A 139 -29.66 -0.06 11.70
C ASN A 139 -28.20 0.43 11.72
N VAL A 140 -27.46 0.24 10.65
CA VAL A 140 -26.05 0.65 10.53
C VAL A 140 -25.90 2.07 10.02
N MET A 141 -26.91 2.58 9.30
CA MET A 141 -26.88 3.90 8.65
C MET A 141 -26.48 5.04 9.59
N PRO A 142 -27.02 5.18 10.80
CA PRO A 142 -26.62 6.28 11.70
C PRO A 142 -25.13 6.24 12.04
N TYR A 143 -24.61 5.04 12.35
CA TYR A 143 -23.19 4.82 12.69
C TYR A 143 -22.29 5.09 11.47
N ALA A 144 -22.73 4.68 10.28
CA ALA A 144 -21.97 4.87 9.05
C ALA A 144 -21.92 6.36 8.65
N ILE A 145 -23.03 7.12 8.82
CA ILE A 145 -23.06 8.56 8.58
C ILE A 145 -22.09 9.29 9.52
N ASP A 146 -22.13 8.96 10.80
CA ASP A 146 -21.26 9.56 11.82
C ASP A 146 -19.79 9.27 11.54
N TYR A 147 -19.45 8.01 11.22
CA TYR A 147 -18.08 7.59 10.96
C TYR A 147 -17.54 8.17 9.65
N VAL A 148 -18.23 7.92 8.53
CA VAL A 148 -17.77 8.34 7.20
C VAL A 148 -17.79 9.86 7.06
N GLY A 149 -18.76 10.55 7.66
CA GLY A 149 -18.81 12.01 7.67
C GLY A 149 -17.58 12.63 8.31
N ILE A 150 -17.14 12.10 9.46
CA ILE A 150 -15.93 12.57 10.14
C ILE A 150 -14.66 12.18 9.36
N ILE A 151 -14.55 10.91 8.92
CA ILE A 151 -13.42 10.44 8.12
C ILE A 151 -13.25 11.28 6.84
N ALA A 152 -14.36 11.68 6.18
CA ALA A 152 -14.31 12.51 4.97
C ALA A 152 -13.58 13.84 5.22
N ILE A 153 -13.77 14.46 6.39
CA ILE A 153 -13.05 15.70 6.77
C ILE A 153 -11.52 15.44 6.83
N GLY A 154 -11.12 14.24 7.23
CA GLY A 154 -9.73 13.82 7.32
C GLY A 154 -9.05 13.52 5.99
N LEU A 155 -9.79 13.30 4.90
CA LEU A 155 -9.23 12.81 3.63
C LEU A 155 -8.15 13.71 3.00
N PRO A 156 -8.21 15.05 3.04
CA PRO A 156 -7.12 15.89 2.56
C PRO A 156 -5.81 15.64 3.32
N PHE A 157 -5.89 15.42 4.62
CA PHE A 157 -4.74 15.11 5.46
C PHE A 157 -4.24 13.70 5.22
N PHE A 158 -5.15 12.74 5.06
CA PHE A 158 -4.83 11.35 4.74
C PHE A 158 -4.07 11.25 3.41
N THR A 159 -4.59 11.82 2.34
CA THR A 159 -3.96 11.76 1.01
C THR A 159 -2.59 12.43 1.02
N LEU A 160 -2.46 13.59 1.69
CA LEU A 160 -1.18 14.28 1.84
C LEU A 160 -0.19 13.48 2.70
N SER A 161 -0.64 12.88 3.79
CA SER A 161 0.20 12.05 4.66
C SER A 161 0.72 10.83 3.89
N VAL A 162 -0.16 10.03 3.30
CA VAL A 162 0.22 8.81 2.58
C VAL A 162 1.08 9.13 1.36
N GLY A 163 0.61 10.00 0.48
CA GLY A 163 1.33 10.36 -0.76
C GLY A 163 2.63 11.11 -0.49
N GLY A 164 2.61 12.07 0.45
CA GLY A 164 3.79 12.86 0.83
C GLY A 164 4.91 12.02 1.44
N ASN A 165 4.58 10.96 2.18
CA ASN A 165 5.58 10.03 2.70
C ASN A 165 6.39 9.33 1.60
N HIS A 166 5.81 9.06 0.42
CA HIS A 166 6.56 8.54 -0.73
C HIS A 166 7.56 9.58 -1.27
N LEU A 167 7.16 10.85 -1.33
CA LEU A 167 8.03 11.95 -1.76
C LEU A 167 9.16 12.22 -0.76
N ILE A 168 8.89 12.15 0.55
CA ILE A 168 9.93 12.26 1.60
C ILE A 168 10.99 11.16 1.45
N ARG A 169 10.57 9.92 1.19
CA ARG A 169 11.51 8.82 0.92
C ARG A 169 12.32 9.06 -0.35
N ALA A 170 11.67 9.58 -1.40
CA ALA A 170 12.35 9.96 -2.64
C ALA A 170 13.39 11.07 -2.42
N ASP A 171 13.12 12.00 -1.50
CA ASP A 171 14.03 13.06 -1.08
C ASP A 171 15.08 12.61 -0.05
N ARG A 172 15.45 11.33 -0.04
CA ARG A 172 16.53 10.72 0.75
C ARG A 172 16.31 10.68 2.27
N SER A 173 15.08 10.86 2.74
CA SER A 173 14.74 10.93 4.17
C SER A 173 13.78 9.81 4.62
N PRO A 174 14.14 8.52 4.46
CA PRO A 174 13.26 7.40 4.80
C PRO A 174 12.93 7.35 6.29
N THR A 175 13.86 7.71 7.17
CA THR A 175 13.65 7.75 8.61
C THR A 175 12.62 8.81 9.01
N TYR A 176 12.64 9.99 8.37
CA TYR A 176 11.64 11.02 8.64
C TYR A 176 10.23 10.56 8.19
N SER A 177 10.12 9.92 7.03
CA SER A 177 8.85 9.31 6.57
C SER A 177 8.33 8.27 7.58
N MET A 178 9.22 7.44 8.14
CA MET A 178 8.85 6.48 9.18
C MET A 178 8.31 7.22 10.44
N VAL A 179 8.98 8.26 10.88
CA VAL A 179 8.56 9.06 12.05
C VAL A 179 7.18 9.68 11.84
N CYS A 180 6.89 10.23 10.64
CA CYS A 180 5.56 10.75 10.31
C CYS A 180 4.47 9.68 10.48
N THR A 181 4.71 8.47 9.97
CA THR A 181 3.76 7.35 10.09
C THR A 181 3.61 6.88 11.53
N LEU A 182 4.71 6.71 12.25
CA LEU A 182 4.73 6.26 13.65
C LEU A 182 3.97 7.21 14.56
N ILE A 183 4.25 8.52 14.48
CA ILE A 183 3.60 9.51 15.33
C ILE A 183 2.09 9.52 15.09
N GLY A 184 1.65 9.50 13.83
CA GLY A 184 0.23 9.44 13.50
C GLY A 184 -0.45 8.20 14.07
N ALA A 185 0.17 7.02 13.93
CA ALA A 185 -0.36 5.77 14.43
C ALA A 185 -0.39 5.71 15.98
N ILE A 186 0.67 6.18 16.65
CA ILE A 186 0.74 6.22 18.12
C ILE A 186 -0.35 7.13 18.67
N ILE A 187 -0.51 8.32 18.11
CA ILE A 187 -1.55 9.27 18.54
C ILE A 187 -2.93 8.69 18.35
N ASN A 188 -3.22 8.10 17.19
CA ASN A 188 -4.49 7.42 16.96
C ASN A 188 -4.72 6.33 18.03
N THR A 189 -3.76 5.42 18.24
CA THR A 189 -3.87 4.31 19.21
C THR A 189 -4.10 4.80 20.65
N ILE A 190 -3.57 5.98 21.03
CA ILE A 190 -3.78 6.58 22.36
C ILE A 190 -5.17 7.25 22.44
N LEU A 191 -5.57 7.94 21.38
CA LEU A 191 -6.84 8.69 21.35
C LEU A 191 -8.06 7.78 21.21
N ASP A 192 -7.94 6.63 20.53
CA ASP A 192 -9.03 5.67 20.36
C ASP A 192 -9.67 5.27 21.70
N PRO A 193 -8.95 4.67 22.66
CA PRO A 193 -9.54 4.31 23.94
C PRO A 193 -9.99 5.53 24.76
N LEU A 194 -9.28 6.65 24.65
CA LEU A 194 -9.66 7.88 25.35
C LEU A 194 -11.01 8.42 24.86
N PHE A 195 -11.24 8.47 23.55
CA PHE A 195 -12.46 9.02 23.00
C PHE A 195 -13.62 8.02 23.01
N ILE A 196 -13.33 6.74 22.74
CA ILE A 196 -14.35 5.69 22.71
C ILE A 196 -14.86 5.37 24.13
N PHE A 197 -13.96 5.10 25.07
CA PHE A 197 -14.31 4.64 26.42
C PHE A 197 -14.31 5.78 27.45
N GLY A 198 -13.28 6.67 27.42
CA GLY A 198 -13.13 7.76 28.37
C GLY A 198 -14.22 8.81 28.19
N PHE A 199 -14.35 9.38 27.00
CA PHE A 199 -15.37 10.41 26.70
C PHE A 199 -16.70 9.81 26.24
N LYS A 200 -16.76 8.49 26.02
CA LYS A 200 -17.98 7.77 25.57
C LYS A 200 -18.56 8.30 24.25
N TRP A 201 -17.70 8.76 23.35
CA TRP A 201 -18.12 9.24 22.03
C TRP A 201 -18.44 8.11 21.05
N GLY A 202 -18.20 6.84 21.44
CA GLY A 202 -18.47 5.67 20.61
C GLY A 202 -17.76 5.75 19.26
N ILE A 203 -18.47 5.49 18.17
CA ILE A 203 -17.88 5.45 16.81
C ILE A 203 -17.32 6.81 16.36
N LYS A 204 -17.92 7.91 16.79
CA LYS A 204 -17.40 9.28 16.53
C LYS A 204 -16.01 9.45 17.15
N GLY A 205 -15.80 8.84 18.32
CA GLY A 205 -14.50 8.87 19.00
C GLY A 205 -13.40 8.25 18.17
N GLY A 206 -13.60 7.02 17.66
CA GLY A 206 -12.64 6.35 16.78
C GLY A 206 -12.40 7.13 15.47
N ALA A 207 -13.46 7.68 14.86
CA ALA A 207 -13.31 8.50 13.67
C ALA A 207 -12.47 9.77 13.92
N TRP A 208 -12.71 10.50 15.01
CA TRP A 208 -11.92 11.68 15.37
C TRP A 208 -10.47 11.33 15.72
N ALA A 209 -10.23 10.25 16.44
CA ALA A 209 -8.88 9.79 16.75
C ALA A 209 -8.08 9.51 15.47
N THR A 210 -8.72 8.86 14.49
CA THR A 210 -8.13 8.61 13.17
C THR A 210 -7.83 9.91 12.42
N VAL A 211 -8.76 10.85 12.37
CA VAL A 211 -8.56 12.15 11.68
C VAL A 211 -7.46 12.96 12.33
N ILE A 212 -7.39 13.00 13.66
CA ILE A 212 -6.32 13.71 14.39
C ILE A 212 -4.96 13.08 14.11
N GLY A 213 -4.85 11.75 14.12
CA GLY A 213 -3.62 11.04 13.76
C GLY A 213 -3.15 11.37 12.33
N GLN A 214 -4.09 11.38 11.37
CA GLN A 214 -3.83 11.77 9.98
C GLN A 214 -3.43 13.24 9.84
N PHE A 215 -4.09 14.13 10.56
CA PHE A 215 -3.77 15.57 10.57
C PHE A 215 -2.33 15.82 11.08
N ILE A 216 -1.95 15.19 12.19
CA ILE A 216 -0.60 15.34 12.75
C ILE A 216 0.45 14.76 11.80
N SER A 217 0.18 13.58 11.22
CA SER A 217 1.07 13.01 10.21
C SER A 217 1.23 13.93 8.99
N ALA A 218 0.13 14.52 8.49
CA ALA A 218 0.17 15.49 7.39
C ALA A 218 0.92 16.77 7.76
N MET A 219 0.75 17.26 8.99
CA MET A 219 1.48 18.43 9.49
C MET A 219 3.01 18.17 9.52
N LEU A 220 3.43 16.97 9.93
CA LEU A 220 4.84 16.57 9.89
C LEU A 220 5.36 16.49 8.43
N VAL A 221 4.56 16.03 7.49
CA VAL A 221 4.88 16.05 6.05
C VAL A 221 5.07 17.49 5.57
N VAL A 222 4.15 18.40 5.91
CA VAL A 222 4.27 19.83 5.55
C VAL A 222 5.53 20.43 6.17
N LEU A 223 5.80 20.14 7.44
CA LEU A 223 6.99 20.62 8.16
C LEU A 223 8.27 20.12 7.49
N TYR A 224 8.30 18.89 6.99
CA TYR A 224 9.43 18.37 6.23
C TYR A 224 9.70 19.21 5.00
N PHE A 225 8.70 19.41 4.17
CA PHE A 225 8.86 20.19 2.93
C PHE A 225 9.11 21.68 3.16
N ALA A 226 8.74 22.21 4.33
CA ALA A 226 9.04 23.59 4.71
C ALA A 226 10.48 23.77 5.19
N LYS A 227 11.01 22.84 6.02
CA LYS A 227 12.27 23.05 6.77
C LYS A 227 13.36 22.02 6.50
N PHE A 228 13.02 20.76 6.25
CA PHE A 228 13.96 19.62 6.27
C PHE A 228 14.23 19.01 4.90
N ARG A 229 13.62 19.54 3.83
CA ARG A 229 13.75 19.03 2.46
C ARG A 229 15.19 19.18 1.93
N HIS A 230 15.58 18.23 1.11
CA HIS A 230 16.80 18.32 0.31
C HIS A 230 16.51 18.82 -1.11
N MET A 231 15.27 18.71 -1.57
CA MET A 231 14.83 19.22 -2.87
C MET A 231 14.61 20.73 -2.85
N HIS A 232 14.92 21.39 -3.97
CA HIS A 232 14.67 22.82 -4.13
C HIS A 232 13.23 23.05 -4.60
N LEU A 233 12.33 23.50 -3.69
CA LEU A 233 10.95 23.83 -4.02
C LEU A 233 10.74 25.33 -3.94
N GLU A 234 10.31 25.94 -5.04
CA GLU A 234 9.89 27.33 -5.14
C GLU A 234 8.37 27.43 -5.17
N LYS A 235 7.81 28.59 -4.77
CA LYS A 235 6.35 28.79 -4.72
C LYS A 235 5.66 28.50 -6.06
N GLY A 236 6.30 28.80 -7.20
CA GLY A 236 5.76 28.52 -8.53
C GLY A 236 5.62 27.05 -8.89
N MET A 237 6.39 26.16 -8.26
CA MET A 237 6.41 24.72 -8.53
C MET A 237 5.20 23.96 -7.95
N PHE A 238 4.47 24.59 -7.02
CA PHE A 238 3.24 24.02 -6.47
C PHE A 238 2.01 24.18 -7.38
N LYS A 239 2.12 24.88 -8.51
CA LYS A 239 1.03 24.95 -9.49
C LYS A 239 0.93 23.61 -10.24
N PRO A 240 -0.22 22.91 -10.19
CA PRO A 240 -0.40 21.68 -10.93
C PRO A 240 -0.29 21.95 -12.43
N GLN A 241 0.64 21.26 -13.09
CA GLN A 241 0.80 21.34 -14.55
C GLN A 241 0.32 20.03 -15.17
N MET A 242 -0.52 20.10 -16.20
CA MET A 242 -1.12 18.93 -16.83
C MET A 242 -0.05 17.96 -17.39
N THR A 243 1.07 18.46 -17.86
CA THR A 243 2.20 17.66 -18.34
C THR A 243 2.81 16.83 -17.22
N HIS A 244 3.01 17.43 -16.03
CA HIS A 244 3.53 16.74 -14.86
C HIS A 244 2.50 15.75 -14.32
N LEU A 245 1.21 16.11 -14.27
CA LEU A 245 0.15 15.23 -13.82
C LEU A 245 -0.01 13.99 -14.70
N LYS A 246 0.11 14.12 -16.01
CA LYS A 246 0.13 12.96 -16.93
C LYS A 246 1.30 12.02 -16.64
N ALA A 247 2.50 12.56 -16.42
CA ALA A 247 3.68 11.76 -16.07
C ALA A 247 3.51 11.07 -14.71
N ILE A 248 3.04 11.79 -13.69
CA ILE A 248 2.75 11.27 -12.36
C ILE A 248 1.70 10.15 -12.44
N SER A 249 0.56 10.41 -13.09
CA SER A 249 -0.51 9.43 -13.22
C SER A 249 -0.07 8.18 -13.97
N SER A 250 0.74 8.31 -15.03
CA SER A 250 1.20 7.16 -15.81
C SER A 250 1.98 6.15 -14.96
N LEU A 251 2.87 6.60 -14.08
CA LEU A 251 3.64 5.70 -13.20
C LEU A 251 2.87 5.29 -11.95
N GLY A 252 2.03 6.16 -11.40
CA GLY A 252 1.22 5.86 -10.22
C GLY A 252 0.03 4.94 -10.50
N LEU A 253 -0.43 4.86 -11.76
CA LEU A 253 -1.61 4.09 -12.16
C LEU A 253 -1.52 2.61 -11.78
N ALA A 254 -0.33 2.01 -11.85
CA ALA A 254 -0.10 0.63 -11.43
C ALA A 254 -0.51 0.39 -9.97
N SER A 255 -0.10 1.27 -9.07
CA SER A 255 -0.41 1.17 -7.64
C SER A 255 -1.87 1.51 -7.34
N CYS A 256 -2.44 2.48 -8.05
CA CYS A 256 -3.85 2.85 -7.96
C CYS A 256 -4.75 1.67 -8.36
N ILE A 257 -4.54 1.09 -9.53
CA ILE A 257 -5.31 -0.06 -10.02
C ILE A 257 -5.14 -1.27 -9.10
N ASN A 258 -3.93 -1.52 -8.60
CA ASN A 258 -3.70 -2.60 -7.65
C ASN A 258 -4.53 -2.44 -6.37
N GLN A 259 -4.61 -1.22 -5.83
CA GLN A 259 -5.39 -0.95 -4.63
C GLN A 259 -6.89 -1.18 -4.84
N ILE A 260 -7.41 -0.72 -5.99
CA ILE A 260 -8.82 -0.96 -6.37
C ILE A 260 -9.08 -2.46 -6.58
N ALA A 261 -8.15 -3.16 -7.24
CA ALA A 261 -8.24 -4.59 -7.49
C ALA A 261 -8.30 -5.42 -6.19
N ILE A 262 -7.49 -5.08 -5.18
CA ILE A 262 -7.53 -5.71 -3.86
C ILE A 262 -8.92 -5.58 -3.24
N GLY A 263 -9.52 -4.38 -3.29
CA GLY A 263 -10.87 -4.15 -2.79
C GLY A 263 -11.93 -4.99 -3.54
N ALA A 264 -11.86 -5.04 -4.87
CA ALA A 264 -12.77 -5.84 -5.69
C ALA A 264 -12.65 -7.34 -5.39
N VAL A 265 -11.43 -7.86 -5.30
CA VAL A 265 -11.17 -9.28 -4.95
C VAL A 265 -11.73 -9.60 -3.57
N GLN A 266 -11.59 -8.71 -2.58
CA GLN A 266 -12.12 -8.93 -1.24
C GLN A 266 -13.65 -9.06 -1.24
N ILE A 267 -14.35 -8.23 -2.03
CA ILE A 267 -15.82 -8.30 -2.15
C ILE A 267 -16.23 -9.63 -2.80
N VAL A 268 -15.59 -10.02 -3.90
CA VAL A 268 -15.90 -11.29 -4.58
C VAL A 268 -15.59 -12.49 -3.68
N MET A 269 -14.44 -12.47 -2.99
CA MET A 269 -14.04 -13.50 -2.03
C MET A 269 -15.11 -13.70 -0.95
N ASN A 270 -15.56 -12.63 -0.31
CA ASN A 270 -16.56 -12.70 0.76
C ASN A 270 -17.90 -13.26 0.26
N ASN A 271 -18.34 -12.83 -0.94
CA ASN A 271 -19.58 -13.32 -1.55
C ASN A 271 -19.48 -14.82 -1.90
N THR A 272 -18.35 -15.24 -2.47
CA THR A 272 -18.09 -16.64 -2.81
C THR A 272 -18.06 -17.53 -1.55
N LEU A 273 -17.37 -17.08 -0.50
CA LEU A 273 -17.30 -17.79 0.78
C LEU A 273 -18.69 -17.91 1.43
N ARG A 274 -19.49 -16.85 1.36
CA ARG A 274 -20.86 -16.87 1.88
C ARG A 274 -21.73 -17.90 1.14
N TYR A 275 -21.71 -17.87 -0.18
CA TYR A 275 -22.54 -18.73 -1.02
C TYR A 275 -22.17 -20.21 -0.87
N TYR A 276 -20.89 -20.54 -1.10
CA TYR A 276 -20.43 -21.94 -1.02
C TYR A 276 -20.27 -22.45 0.41
N GLY A 277 -20.00 -21.55 1.37
CA GLY A 277 -19.97 -21.87 2.79
C GLY A 277 -21.33 -22.35 3.29
N ALA A 278 -22.42 -21.69 2.91
CA ALA A 278 -23.79 -22.06 3.27
C ALA A 278 -24.15 -23.48 2.82
N SER A 279 -23.57 -23.95 1.73
CA SER A 279 -23.79 -25.31 1.18
C SER A 279 -22.80 -26.35 1.73
N SER A 280 -21.88 -25.94 2.62
CA SER A 280 -20.87 -26.82 3.21
C SER A 280 -21.18 -27.16 4.67
N VAL A 281 -20.41 -28.12 5.22
CA VAL A 281 -20.47 -28.47 6.65
C VAL A 281 -20.02 -27.33 7.58
N TYR A 282 -19.38 -26.31 7.04
CA TYR A 282 -18.83 -25.19 7.80
C TYR A 282 -19.81 -24.01 7.98
N GLY A 283 -20.92 -23.98 7.20
CA GLY A 283 -21.82 -22.82 7.17
C GLY A 283 -21.18 -21.57 6.54
N SER A 284 -21.93 -20.46 6.51
CA SER A 284 -21.45 -19.20 5.92
C SER A 284 -20.41 -18.47 6.76
N ASP A 285 -20.51 -18.57 8.08
CA ASP A 285 -19.79 -17.68 9.01
C ASP A 285 -18.37 -18.13 9.27
N ILE A 286 -18.13 -19.44 9.43
CA ILE A 286 -16.80 -19.99 9.70
C ILE A 286 -15.81 -19.65 8.57
N PRO A 287 -16.11 -19.88 7.27
CA PRO A 287 -15.19 -19.55 6.20
C PRO A 287 -14.86 -18.05 6.13
N ILE A 288 -15.84 -17.17 6.30
CA ILE A 288 -15.63 -15.72 6.27
C ILE A 288 -14.72 -15.28 7.42
N ALA A 289 -14.98 -15.79 8.64
CA ALA A 289 -14.16 -15.47 9.82
C ALA A 289 -12.71 -15.95 9.64
N CYS A 290 -12.52 -17.21 9.18
CA CYS A 290 -11.20 -17.79 8.97
C CYS A 290 -10.39 -17.06 7.90
N VAL A 291 -11.02 -16.74 6.76
CA VAL A 291 -10.37 -15.97 5.67
C VAL A 291 -10.02 -14.56 6.13
N GLY A 292 -10.84 -13.95 6.98
CA GLY A 292 -10.55 -12.67 7.60
C GLY A 292 -9.26 -12.70 8.43
N ILE A 293 -9.06 -13.75 9.23
CA ILE A 293 -7.83 -13.94 10.02
C ILE A 293 -6.62 -14.18 9.13
N VAL A 294 -6.73 -15.10 8.18
CA VAL A 294 -5.63 -15.40 7.25
C VAL A 294 -5.24 -14.16 6.43
N SER A 295 -6.21 -13.32 6.06
CA SER A 295 -5.96 -12.05 5.38
C SER A 295 -5.14 -11.08 6.25
N LYS A 296 -5.40 -11.01 7.56
CA LYS A 296 -4.63 -10.19 8.51
C LYS A 296 -3.20 -10.72 8.67
N VAL A 297 -3.03 -12.03 8.76
CA VAL A 297 -1.70 -12.67 8.81
C VAL A 297 -0.92 -12.39 7.52
N ASN A 298 -1.57 -12.53 6.37
CA ASN A 298 -0.98 -12.21 5.07
C ASN A 298 -0.61 -10.72 4.93
N MET A 299 -1.42 -9.82 5.51
CA MET A 299 -1.14 -8.38 5.53
C MET A 299 0.18 -8.06 6.24
N VAL A 300 0.49 -8.72 7.36
CA VAL A 300 1.76 -8.57 8.08
C VAL A 300 2.94 -9.03 7.21
N PHE A 301 2.82 -10.19 6.57
CA PHE A 301 3.84 -10.69 5.63
C PHE A 301 4.06 -9.71 4.46
N LEU A 302 2.98 -9.29 3.79
CA LEU A 302 3.06 -8.37 2.67
C LEU A 302 3.59 -6.99 3.07
N ALA A 303 3.31 -6.51 4.29
CA ALA A 303 3.84 -5.25 4.80
C ALA A 303 5.38 -5.24 4.77
N ILE A 304 6.03 -6.36 5.09
CA ILE A 304 7.49 -6.47 5.04
C ILE A 304 7.99 -6.46 3.60
N CYS A 305 7.39 -7.26 2.71
CA CYS A 305 7.80 -7.32 1.30
C CYS A 305 7.58 -5.98 0.57
N ILE A 306 6.44 -5.32 0.82
CA ILE A 306 6.14 -3.99 0.28
C ILE A 306 7.10 -2.94 0.86
N GLY A 307 7.45 -3.04 2.15
CA GLY A 307 8.44 -2.17 2.78
C GLY A 307 9.82 -2.26 2.11
N ILE A 308 10.29 -3.48 1.79
CA ILE A 308 11.53 -3.68 1.03
C ILE A 308 11.42 -3.02 -0.36
N ALA A 309 10.31 -3.26 -1.07
CA ALA A 309 10.08 -2.66 -2.38
C ALA A 309 10.09 -1.13 -2.33
N GLN A 310 9.37 -0.53 -1.38
CA GLN A 310 9.31 0.92 -1.19
C GLN A 310 10.67 1.53 -0.82
N GLY A 311 11.47 0.82 -0.02
CA GLY A 311 12.84 1.23 0.28
C GLY A 311 13.78 1.17 -0.93
N ALA A 312 13.57 0.23 -1.83
CA ALA A 312 14.35 0.08 -3.05
C ALA A 312 13.96 1.08 -4.16
N GLN A 313 12.72 1.57 -4.18
CA GLN A 313 12.20 2.46 -5.23
C GLN A 313 13.07 3.69 -5.52
N PRO A 314 13.51 4.48 -4.51
CA PRO A 314 14.38 5.63 -4.77
C PRO A 314 15.72 5.23 -5.39
N ILE A 315 16.28 4.08 -4.98
CA ILE A 315 17.56 3.59 -5.47
C ILE A 315 17.43 3.15 -6.93
N TRP A 316 16.38 2.41 -7.28
CA TRP A 316 16.12 1.98 -8.66
C TRP A 316 15.89 3.18 -9.57
N GLY A 317 14.97 4.10 -9.19
CA GLY A 317 14.61 5.25 -10.01
C GLY A 317 15.78 6.16 -10.28
N PHE A 318 16.52 6.55 -9.24
CA PHE A 318 17.70 7.42 -9.38
C PHE A 318 18.78 6.78 -10.26
N ASN A 319 19.18 5.54 -9.96
CA ASN A 319 20.26 4.89 -10.71
C ASN A 319 19.84 4.54 -12.15
N TYR A 320 18.57 4.27 -12.40
CA TYR A 320 18.07 4.09 -13.76
C TYR A 320 18.11 5.40 -14.55
N GLY A 321 17.65 6.51 -13.96
CA GLY A 321 17.77 7.85 -14.55
C GLY A 321 19.22 8.27 -14.82
N ALA A 322 20.14 7.90 -13.92
CA ALA A 322 21.58 8.13 -14.06
C ALA A 322 22.30 7.13 -14.99
N LYS A 323 21.57 6.20 -15.62
CA LYS A 323 22.11 5.11 -16.46
C LYS A 323 23.12 4.18 -15.76
N LYS A 324 23.09 4.13 -14.41
CA LYS A 324 23.94 3.25 -13.58
C LYS A 324 23.28 1.87 -13.44
N TYR A 325 23.14 1.14 -14.53
CA TYR A 325 22.36 -0.09 -14.63
C TYR A 325 22.88 -1.23 -13.74
N ASP A 326 24.19 -1.30 -13.51
CA ASP A 326 24.76 -2.31 -12.61
C ASP A 326 24.26 -2.15 -11.19
N ARG A 327 24.11 -0.91 -10.71
CA ARG A 327 23.54 -0.62 -9.39
C ARG A 327 22.06 -0.97 -9.32
N VAL A 328 21.30 -0.71 -10.39
CA VAL A 328 19.89 -1.11 -10.50
C VAL A 328 19.76 -2.64 -10.38
N ARG A 329 20.58 -3.39 -11.12
CA ARG A 329 20.60 -4.87 -11.09
C ARG A 329 21.00 -5.41 -9.73
N GLN A 330 22.03 -4.83 -9.12
CA GLN A 330 22.51 -5.25 -7.79
C GLN A 330 21.44 -5.00 -6.72
N THR A 331 20.80 -3.81 -6.71
CA THR A 331 19.72 -3.49 -5.79
C THR A 331 18.53 -4.42 -5.99
N TYR A 332 18.15 -4.74 -7.24
CA TYR A 332 17.09 -5.69 -7.52
C TYR A 332 17.39 -7.09 -6.95
N ARG A 333 18.60 -7.58 -7.16
CA ARG A 333 19.04 -8.90 -6.60
C ARG A 333 18.95 -8.92 -5.08
N TYR A 334 19.46 -7.89 -4.40
CA TYR A 334 19.42 -7.82 -2.94
C TYR A 334 17.97 -7.75 -2.43
N SER A 335 17.11 -6.95 -3.05
CA SER A 335 15.70 -6.87 -2.68
C SER A 335 14.98 -8.20 -2.92
N ALA A 336 15.23 -8.87 -4.05
CA ALA A 336 14.65 -10.17 -4.36
C ALA A 336 15.09 -11.23 -3.36
N THR A 337 16.39 -11.29 -3.05
CA THR A 337 16.93 -12.22 -2.04
C THR A 337 16.31 -11.98 -0.67
N ALA A 338 16.23 -10.71 -0.23
CA ALA A 338 15.62 -10.37 1.06
C ALA A 338 14.12 -10.76 1.10
N CYS A 339 13.35 -10.44 0.05
CA CYS A 339 11.95 -10.85 -0.05
C CYS A 339 11.79 -12.38 -0.03
N THR A 340 12.65 -13.11 -0.75
CA THR A 340 12.58 -14.59 -0.78
C THR A 340 12.91 -15.20 0.58
N ILE A 341 13.94 -14.71 1.27
CA ILE A 341 14.29 -15.19 2.62
C ILE A 341 13.12 -15.00 3.58
N ILE A 342 12.55 -13.80 3.61
CA ILE A 342 11.43 -13.48 4.48
C ILE A 342 10.19 -14.30 4.10
N ALA A 343 9.90 -14.38 2.82
CA ALA A 343 8.77 -15.16 2.31
C ALA A 343 8.90 -16.65 2.64
N THR A 344 10.11 -17.21 2.56
CA THR A 344 10.39 -18.61 2.96
C THR A 344 10.24 -18.80 4.47
N PHE A 345 10.69 -17.83 5.27
CA PHE A 345 10.48 -17.86 6.72
C PHE A 345 8.98 -17.89 7.08
N PHE A 346 8.18 -17.00 6.51
CA PHE A 346 6.72 -16.97 6.75
C PHE A 346 6.05 -18.23 6.22
N PHE A 347 6.45 -18.74 5.05
CA PHE A 347 5.98 -20.02 4.54
C PHE A 347 6.16 -21.14 5.56
N LEU A 348 7.37 -21.28 6.11
CA LEU A 348 7.66 -22.29 7.13
C LEU A 348 6.79 -22.07 8.39
N CYS A 349 6.63 -20.84 8.84
CA CYS A 349 5.74 -20.54 9.97
C CYS A 349 4.30 -20.98 9.70
N PHE A 350 3.77 -20.71 8.51
CA PHE A 350 2.40 -21.06 8.14
C PHE A 350 2.18 -22.56 7.97
N GLN A 351 3.20 -23.30 7.54
CA GLN A 351 3.09 -24.75 7.39
C GLN A 351 3.30 -25.51 8.72
N ILE A 352 4.19 -25.03 9.58
CA ILE A 352 4.59 -25.70 10.83
C ILE A 352 3.66 -25.32 11.98
N PHE A 353 3.29 -24.05 12.10
CA PHE A 353 2.55 -23.50 13.26
C PHE A 353 1.15 -22.93 12.92
N PRO A 354 0.32 -23.54 12.04
CA PRO A 354 -0.96 -22.96 11.66
C PRO A 354 -1.91 -22.84 12.84
N HIS A 355 -1.99 -23.85 13.72
CA HIS A 355 -2.85 -23.87 14.89
C HIS A 355 -2.51 -22.71 15.85
N GLN A 356 -1.22 -22.53 16.15
CA GLN A 356 -0.74 -21.48 17.04
C GLN A 356 -1.05 -20.08 16.49
N ILE A 357 -0.83 -19.89 15.18
CA ILE A 357 -1.12 -18.62 14.52
C ILE A 357 -2.61 -18.28 14.59
N ILE A 358 -3.49 -19.25 14.33
CA ILE A 358 -4.94 -19.02 14.34
C ILE A 358 -5.44 -18.80 15.77
N SER A 359 -4.95 -19.56 16.75
CA SER A 359 -5.34 -19.43 18.16
C SER A 359 -4.98 -18.09 18.78
N MET A 360 -3.98 -17.35 18.22
CA MET A 360 -3.68 -15.97 18.65
C MET A 360 -4.83 -14.99 18.37
N PHE A 361 -5.73 -15.31 17.43
CA PHE A 361 -6.86 -14.45 17.06
C PHE A 361 -8.17 -14.84 17.76
N GLY A 362 -8.16 -15.86 18.60
CA GLY A 362 -9.30 -16.31 19.39
C GLY A 362 -9.56 -17.81 19.31
N GLY A 363 -10.53 -18.27 20.12
CA GLY A 363 -10.99 -19.67 20.14
C GLY A 363 -12.19 -19.88 19.21
N GLY A 364 -12.40 -21.14 18.84
CA GLY A 364 -13.53 -21.55 18.00
C GLY A 364 -13.84 -23.05 18.17
N SER A 365 -14.82 -23.54 17.41
CA SER A 365 -15.15 -24.97 17.35
C SER A 365 -14.05 -25.77 16.62
N ASP A 366 -14.08 -27.10 16.77
CA ASP A 366 -13.17 -27.99 16.03
C ASP A 366 -13.27 -27.78 14.50
N LEU A 367 -14.49 -27.54 14.01
CA LEU A 367 -14.71 -27.21 12.59
C LEU A 367 -14.08 -25.90 12.16
N TYR A 368 -14.09 -24.90 13.04
CA TYR A 368 -13.42 -23.62 12.80
C TYR A 368 -11.90 -23.81 12.65
N PHE A 369 -11.25 -24.48 13.60
CA PHE A 369 -9.81 -24.74 13.52
C PHE A 369 -9.45 -25.60 12.31
N LYS A 370 -10.22 -26.66 12.04
CA LYS A 370 -10.02 -27.52 10.87
C LYS A 370 -10.05 -26.73 9.55
N PHE A 371 -11.04 -25.87 9.36
CA PHE A 371 -11.15 -25.05 8.17
C PHE A 371 -10.01 -24.02 8.09
N ALA A 372 -9.75 -23.30 9.20
CA ALA A 372 -8.78 -22.22 9.25
C ALA A 372 -7.35 -22.70 9.00
N GLU A 373 -6.96 -23.85 9.59
CA GLU A 373 -5.64 -24.46 9.39
C GLU A 373 -5.46 -24.95 7.95
N ASN A 374 -6.45 -25.63 7.39
CA ASN A 374 -6.42 -26.07 6.01
C ASN A 374 -6.36 -24.87 5.05
N TYR A 375 -7.19 -23.86 5.28
CA TYR A 375 -7.18 -22.63 4.47
C TYR A 375 -5.82 -21.93 4.55
N LEU A 376 -5.25 -21.77 5.75
CA LEU A 376 -3.93 -21.15 5.92
C LEU A 376 -2.84 -21.94 5.17
N ARG A 377 -2.80 -23.27 5.35
CA ARG A 377 -1.78 -24.12 4.72
C ARG A 377 -1.91 -24.14 3.20
N ILE A 378 -3.10 -24.28 2.67
CA ILE A 378 -3.33 -24.40 1.22
C ILE A 378 -3.23 -23.04 0.56
N PHE A 379 -3.96 -22.03 1.03
CA PHE A 379 -3.99 -20.72 0.40
C PHE A 379 -2.62 -20.01 0.44
N MET A 380 -1.86 -20.23 1.52
CA MET A 380 -0.51 -19.66 1.71
C MET A 380 0.63 -20.64 1.33
N LEU A 381 0.32 -21.72 0.59
CA LEU A 381 1.31 -22.76 0.20
C LEU A 381 2.49 -22.19 -0.58
N LEU A 382 2.27 -21.16 -1.39
CA LEU A 382 3.28 -20.55 -2.25
C LEU A 382 3.73 -19.17 -1.77
N THR A 383 3.58 -18.89 -0.48
CA THR A 383 4.02 -17.62 0.14
C THR A 383 5.48 -17.31 -0.20
N PHE A 384 6.36 -18.31 -0.29
CA PHE A 384 7.77 -18.12 -0.64
C PHE A 384 7.98 -17.48 -2.04
N ALA A 385 7.01 -17.62 -2.94
CA ALA A 385 7.03 -17.02 -4.26
C ALA A 385 6.34 -15.65 -4.30
N ASN A 386 5.37 -15.42 -3.40
CA ASN A 386 4.47 -14.26 -3.44
C ASN A 386 5.16 -12.91 -3.18
N GLY A 387 6.29 -12.90 -2.44
CA GLY A 387 7.02 -11.65 -2.16
C GLY A 387 7.66 -10.98 -3.39
N ILE A 388 7.95 -11.74 -4.44
CA ILE A 388 8.63 -11.24 -5.66
C ILE A 388 7.70 -10.39 -6.53
N GLN A 389 6.41 -10.71 -6.60
CA GLN A 389 5.45 -10.03 -7.48
C GLN A 389 5.24 -8.55 -7.10
N PRO A 390 4.89 -8.17 -5.84
CA PRO A 390 4.71 -6.77 -5.49
C PRO A 390 6.02 -5.97 -5.56
N MET A 391 7.17 -6.62 -5.25
CA MET A 391 8.48 -6.01 -5.42
C MET A 391 8.77 -5.70 -6.89
N SER A 392 8.47 -6.62 -7.82
CA SER A 392 8.67 -6.41 -9.27
C SER A 392 7.76 -5.33 -9.83
N SER A 393 6.50 -5.25 -9.38
CA SER A 393 5.60 -4.14 -9.74
C SER A 393 6.19 -2.79 -9.35
N GLY A 394 6.68 -2.65 -8.12
CA GLY A 394 7.37 -1.46 -7.64
C GLY A 394 8.65 -1.13 -8.42
N PHE A 395 9.40 -2.15 -8.82
CA PHE A 395 10.59 -2.00 -9.66
C PHE A 395 10.25 -1.40 -11.03
N PHE A 396 9.29 -1.98 -11.77
CA PHE A 396 8.90 -1.46 -13.09
C PHE A 396 8.35 -0.04 -13.03
N THR A 397 7.55 0.28 -12.02
CA THR A 397 7.09 1.65 -11.76
C THR A 397 8.25 2.60 -11.56
N SER A 398 9.24 2.23 -10.75
CA SER A 398 10.39 3.08 -10.40
C SER A 398 11.32 3.36 -11.56
N ILE A 399 11.46 2.42 -12.51
CA ILE A 399 12.30 2.60 -13.72
C ILE A 399 11.55 3.23 -14.89
N GLY A 400 10.34 3.75 -14.66
CA GLY A 400 9.57 4.47 -15.68
C GLY A 400 8.79 3.57 -16.65
N LYS A 401 8.68 2.26 -16.39
CA LYS A 401 7.97 1.31 -17.27
C LYS A 401 6.54 1.06 -16.78
N ALA A 402 5.70 2.11 -16.87
CA ALA A 402 4.33 2.12 -16.39
C ALA A 402 3.50 0.91 -16.85
N GLY A 403 3.52 0.58 -18.14
CA GLY A 403 2.75 -0.54 -18.70
C GLY A 403 3.10 -1.89 -18.07
N LEU A 404 4.39 -2.18 -17.85
CA LEU A 404 4.81 -3.40 -17.17
C LEU A 404 4.43 -3.38 -15.69
N GLY A 405 4.51 -2.21 -15.02
CA GLY A 405 4.04 -2.04 -13.65
C GLY A 405 2.55 -2.36 -13.50
N ILE A 406 1.71 -1.87 -14.42
CA ILE A 406 0.27 -2.16 -14.45
C ILE A 406 0.01 -3.65 -14.67
N ILE A 407 0.64 -4.26 -15.67
CA ILE A 407 0.49 -5.70 -15.92
C ILE A 407 0.87 -6.51 -14.68
N MET A 408 2.01 -6.20 -14.05
CA MET A 408 2.44 -6.88 -12.83
C MET A 408 1.43 -6.72 -11.68
N SER A 409 0.88 -5.52 -11.52
CA SER A 409 -0.12 -5.25 -10.47
C SER A 409 -1.41 -6.03 -10.68
N LEU A 410 -1.90 -6.10 -11.93
CA LEU A 410 -3.14 -6.78 -12.27
C LEU A 410 -3.01 -8.30 -12.33
N THR A 411 -1.82 -8.81 -12.63
CA THR A 411 -1.60 -10.24 -12.90
C THR A 411 -2.14 -11.11 -11.77
N ARG A 412 -1.72 -10.86 -10.54
CA ARG A 412 -2.13 -11.69 -9.41
C ARG A 412 -3.60 -11.52 -9.06
N GLN A 413 -4.06 -10.27 -8.94
CA GLN A 413 -5.37 -9.98 -8.37
C GLN A 413 -6.50 -10.17 -9.38
N VAL A 414 -6.38 -9.57 -10.56
CA VAL A 414 -7.47 -9.49 -11.55
C VAL A 414 -7.38 -10.60 -12.59
N ILE A 415 -6.17 -10.89 -13.09
CA ILE A 415 -6.02 -11.85 -14.20
C ILE A 415 -6.12 -13.29 -13.70
N PHE A 416 -5.56 -13.60 -12.53
CA PHE A 416 -5.56 -14.96 -12.01
C PHE A 416 -6.48 -15.15 -10.82
N LEU A 417 -6.29 -14.43 -9.70
CA LEU A 417 -7.00 -14.74 -8.45
C LEU A 417 -8.51 -14.56 -8.58
N LEU A 418 -8.97 -13.44 -9.16
CA LEU A 418 -10.41 -13.15 -9.27
C LEU A 418 -11.18 -14.19 -10.10
N PRO A 419 -10.73 -14.59 -11.31
CA PRO A 419 -11.39 -15.67 -12.05
C PRO A 419 -11.34 -17.01 -11.32
N LEU A 420 -10.22 -17.36 -10.68
CA LEU A 420 -10.06 -18.63 -9.97
C LEU A 420 -10.98 -18.74 -8.76
N ILE A 421 -11.18 -17.63 -8.01
CA ILE A 421 -12.13 -17.59 -6.89
C ILE A 421 -13.58 -17.84 -7.34
N ILE A 422 -13.92 -17.48 -8.58
CA ILE A 422 -15.25 -17.68 -9.14
C ILE A 422 -15.39 -19.09 -9.73
N ILE A 423 -14.39 -19.53 -10.50
CA ILE A 423 -14.47 -20.76 -11.31
C ILE A 423 -14.27 -22.02 -10.46
N PHE A 424 -13.24 -22.06 -9.60
CA PHE A 424 -12.90 -23.26 -8.86
C PHE A 424 -13.98 -23.73 -7.89
N PRO A 425 -14.68 -22.83 -7.17
CA PRO A 425 -15.78 -23.26 -6.31
C PRO A 425 -16.95 -23.91 -7.06
N MET A 426 -17.13 -23.65 -8.36
CA MET A 426 -18.14 -24.31 -9.18
C MET A 426 -17.91 -25.83 -9.30
N PHE A 427 -16.64 -26.29 -9.21
CA PHE A 427 -16.25 -27.69 -9.35
C PHE A 427 -15.89 -28.35 -8.02
N MET A 428 -15.33 -27.56 -7.08
CA MET A 428 -14.76 -28.07 -5.83
C MET A 428 -15.47 -27.56 -4.57
N GLY A 429 -16.58 -26.82 -4.73
CA GLY A 429 -17.24 -26.21 -3.59
C GLY A 429 -16.32 -25.20 -2.87
N ILE A 430 -16.46 -25.11 -1.54
CA ILE A 430 -15.69 -24.15 -0.74
C ILE A 430 -14.17 -24.37 -0.80
N ASP A 431 -13.74 -25.61 -0.99
CA ASP A 431 -12.31 -25.94 -1.08
C ASP A 431 -11.65 -25.31 -2.31
N GLY A 432 -12.42 -25.07 -3.39
CA GLY A 432 -11.94 -24.37 -4.58
C GLY A 432 -11.35 -22.98 -4.29
N VAL A 433 -11.88 -22.29 -3.28
CA VAL A 433 -11.35 -20.98 -2.85
C VAL A 433 -9.93 -21.12 -2.30
N MET A 434 -9.64 -22.24 -1.59
CA MET A 434 -8.31 -22.47 -1.00
C MET A 434 -7.22 -22.61 -2.08
N TYR A 435 -7.54 -23.29 -3.19
CA TYR A 435 -6.59 -23.55 -4.27
C TYR A 435 -6.39 -22.37 -5.23
N ALA A 436 -7.31 -21.39 -5.22
CA ALA A 436 -7.20 -20.21 -6.06
C ALA A 436 -5.94 -19.38 -5.75
N GLY A 437 -5.57 -19.25 -4.47
CA GLY A 437 -4.39 -18.49 -4.03
C GLY A 437 -3.08 -19.01 -4.62
N PRO A 438 -2.69 -20.27 -4.36
CA PRO A 438 -1.43 -20.83 -4.85
C PRO A 438 -1.27 -20.77 -6.36
N ILE A 439 -2.32 -21.06 -7.11
CA ILE A 439 -2.26 -21.02 -8.59
C ILE A 439 -2.05 -19.59 -9.09
N ALA A 440 -2.75 -18.61 -8.51
CA ALA A 440 -2.53 -17.19 -8.83
C ALA A 440 -1.11 -16.74 -8.47
N ASP A 441 -0.56 -17.21 -7.34
CA ASP A 441 0.79 -16.88 -6.87
C ASP A 441 1.87 -17.44 -7.82
N VAL A 442 1.77 -18.71 -8.27
CA VAL A 442 2.71 -19.29 -9.25
C VAL A 442 2.67 -18.51 -10.55
N ALA A 443 1.50 -18.27 -11.10
CA ALA A 443 1.35 -17.58 -12.38
C ALA A 443 1.94 -16.15 -12.30
N ALA A 444 1.63 -15.43 -11.23
CA ALA A 444 2.17 -14.09 -10.99
C ALA A 444 3.70 -14.11 -10.78
N PHE A 445 4.22 -15.07 -10.03
CA PHE A 445 5.65 -15.25 -9.80
C PHE A 445 6.41 -15.52 -11.10
N VAL A 446 5.94 -16.48 -11.89
CA VAL A 446 6.57 -16.84 -13.19
C VAL A 446 6.66 -15.62 -14.09
N LEU A 447 5.55 -14.89 -14.25
CA LEU A 447 5.52 -13.67 -15.07
C LEU A 447 6.45 -12.59 -14.51
N ALA A 448 6.46 -12.37 -13.20
CA ALA A 448 7.36 -11.41 -12.57
C ALA A 448 8.82 -11.73 -12.83
N VAL A 449 9.22 -13.00 -12.69
CA VAL A 449 10.58 -13.45 -12.94
C VAL A 449 10.97 -13.32 -14.41
N VAL A 450 10.08 -13.72 -15.33
CA VAL A 450 10.33 -13.64 -16.79
C VAL A 450 10.54 -12.19 -17.21
N PHE A 451 9.62 -11.30 -16.86
CA PHE A 451 9.74 -9.89 -17.25
C PHE A 451 10.94 -9.19 -16.57
N ALA A 452 11.20 -9.48 -15.30
CA ALA A 452 12.35 -8.93 -14.60
C ALA A 452 13.67 -9.40 -15.24
N ARG A 453 13.83 -10.72 -15.52
CA ARG A 453 15.02 -11.26 -16.19
C ARG A 453 15.22 -10.61 -17.58
N ARG A 454 14.15 -10.47 -18.36
CA ARG A 454 14.21 -9.83 -19.67
C ARG A 454 14.68 -8.39 -19.56
N GLU A 455 14.16 -7.64 -18.62
CA GLU A 455 14.51 -6.23 -18.44
C GLU A 455 15.93 -6.03 -17.91
N LEU A 456 16.31 -6.78 -16.88
CA LEU A 456 17.67 -6.77 -16.34
C LEU A 456 18.72 -7.26 -17.36
N GLY A 457 18.32 -8.15 -18.27
CA GLY A 457 19.15 -8.60 -19.39
C GLY A 457 19.42 -7.50 -20.41
N LYS A 458 18.44 -6.62 -20.69
CA LYS A 458 18.65 -5.44 -21.54
C LYS A 458 19.65 -4.46 -20.94
N MET A 459 19.58 -4.25 -19.63
CA MET A 459 20.48 -3.38 -18.88
C MET A 459 21.94 -3.89 -18.83
N LYS A 460 22.17 -5.16 -19.15
CA LYS A 460 23.54 -5.72 -19.23
C LYS A 460 24.22 -5.37 -20.57
N LYS A 461 23.41 -5.14 -21.62
CA LYS A 461 23.89 -4.88 -22.97
C LYS A 461 24.03 -3.37 -23.28
N ALA A 462 23.46 -2.52 -22.43
CA ALA A 462 23.49 -1.06 -22.54
C ALA A 462 24.56 -0.45 -21.63
#